data_b7d33b112efbc3f31eb1b8602df902d3
#
_entry.id   b7d33b112efbc3f31eb1b8602df902d3
#
_cell.length_a   1.000
_cell.length_b   1.000
_cell.length_c   1.000
_cell.angle_alpha   90.00
_cell.angle_beta   90.00
_cell.angle_gamma   90.00
#
_symmetry.space_group_name_H-M   'P 1'
#
loop_
_entity.id
_entity.type
_entity.pdbx_description
1 polymer ?
#
loop_
_entity_poly.entity_id
_entity_poly.type
_entity_poly.pdbx_seq_one_letter_code
_entity_poly.pdbx_strand_id
1 'polypeptide(L)'
;MSKKEITSRLKSFPHEQSRALLKVREEISKLLPGATEEIMYGIPTWIIEGIGVIGIDGFKKHNSVFPYGGNLGSELKAALSKFETTKGSIHFAQDKEFLKALLKKIIARKIEIINESFPNSKGKVFEFYTNGFLKARGSMKAGELHGYWEWFRKDGTIMRSGNFKSGQNVGEWITYDSSGKVYKVTQK
;
A
#
# COMPACT_ATOMS: atom_id res chain seq x y z
N MET A 1 -13.29 5.68 11.07
CA MET A 1 -13.61 4.51 11.96
C MET A 1 -12.29 4.02 12.54
N SER A 2 -12.24 3.79 13.85
CA SER A 2 -11.03 3.33 14.53
C SER A 2 -10.75 1.84 14.24
N LYS A 3 -9.51 1.37 14.48
CA LYS A 3 -9.18 -0.07 14.40
C LYS A 3 -10.08 -0.95 15.26
N LYS A 4 -10.61 -0.40 16.39
CA LYS A 4 -11.55 -1.09 17.28
C LYS A 4 -12.92 -1.28 16.61
N GLU A 5 -13.43 -0.27 15.93
CA GLU A 5 -14.70 -0.34 15.21
C GLU A 5 -14.62 -1.27 14.01
N ILE A 6 -13.48 -1.27 13.27
CA ILE A 6 -13.23 -2.26 12.21
C ILE A 6 -13.23 -3.67 12.79
N THR A 7 -12.57 -3.88 13.93
CA THR A 7 -12.57 -5.19 14.60
C THR A 7 -13.98 -5.62 14.99
N SER A 8 -14.78 -4.72 15.57
CA SER A 8 -16.18 -5.00 15.94
C SER A 8 -17.02 -5.36 14.73
N ARG A 9 -16.86 -4.64 13.61
CA ARG A 9 -17.51 -4.94 12.34
C ARG A 9 -17.19 -6.36 11.85
N LEU A 10 -15.90 -6.72 11.78
CA LEU A 10 -15.51 -8.05 11.30
C LEU A 10 -15.93 -9.18 12.25
N LYS A 11 -16.08 -8.88 13.56
CA LYS A 11 -16.62 -9.82 14.56
C LYS A 11 -18.13 -9.95 14.54
N SER A 12 -18.88 -9.08 13.88
CA SER A 12 -20.34 -9.17 13.78
C SER A 12 -20.85 -10.21 12.78
N PHE A 13 -19.96 -10.74 11.94
CA PHE A 13 -20.28 -11.85 11.02
C PHE A 13 -20.39 -13.19 11.76
N PRO A 14 -21.06 -14.22 11.19
CA PRO A 14 -21.06 -15.57 11.73
C PRO A 14 -19.66 -16.07 12.09
N HIS A 15 -19.53 -16.91 13.11
CA HIS A 15 -18.27 -17.30 13.72
C HIS A 15 -17.18 -17.69 12.72
N GLU A 16 -17.44 -18.60 11.78
CA GLU A 16 -16.46 -19.07 10.81
C GLU A 16 -16.07 -17.96 9.81
N GLN A 17 -17.04 -17.16 9.38
CA GLN A 17 -16.80 -16.01 8.50
C GLN A 17 -15.96 -14.95 9.18
N SER A 18 -16.28 -14.60 10.42
CA SER A 18 -15.51 -13.68 11.25
C SER A 18 -14.06 -14.15 11.42
N ARG A 19 -13.87 -15.45 11.73
CA ARG A 19 -12.55 -16.07 11.87
C ARG A 19 -11.74 -15.93 10.58
N ALA A 20 -12.31 -16.25 9.44
CA ALA A 20 -11.67 -16.16 8.13
C ALA A 20 -11.28 -14.70 7.80
N LEU A 21 -12.17 -13.73 8.00
CA LEU A 21 -11.91 -12.31 7.76
C LEU A 21 -10.81 -11.75 8.67
N LEU A 22 -10.85 -12.08 9.97
CA LEU A 22 -9.83 -11.64 10.92
C LEU A 22 -8.46 -12.22 10.57
N LYS A 23 -8.40 -13.45 10.07
CA LYS A 23 -7.16 -14.07 9.62
C LYS A 23 -6.58 -13.36 8.38
N VAL A 24 -7.41 -13.07 7.39
CA VAL A 24 -6.99 -12.29 6.20
C VAL A 24 -6.52 -10.90 6.61
N ARG A 25 -7.23 -10.23 7.54
CA ARG A 25 -6.83 -8.94 8.10
C ARG A 25 -5.43 -8.98 8.73
N GLU A 26 -5.16 -10.00 9.55
CA GLU A 26 -3.86 -10.23 10.17
C GLU A 26 -2.74 -10.38 9.13
N GLU A 27 -2.99 -11.20 8.10
CA GLU A 27 -2.02 -11.42 7.01
C GLU A 27 -1.75 -10.16 6.19
N ILE A 28 -2.78 -9.35 5.87
CA ILE A 28 -2.57 -8.07 5.19
C ILE A 28 -1.73 -7.12 6.05
N SER A 29 -2.04 -7.00 7.34
CA SER A 29 -1.30 -6.14 8.27
C SER A 29 0.17 -6.54 8.39
N LYS A 30 0.49 -7.84 8.32
CA LYS A 30 1.88 -8.34 8.27
C LYS A 30 2.58 -8.03 6.95
N LEU A 31 1.84 -8.05 5.84
CA LEU A 31 2.38 -7.77 4.51
C LEU A 31 2.56 -6.27 4.25
N LEU A 32 1.75 -5.43 4.90
CA LEU A 32 1.70 -3.97 4.73
C LEU A 32 1.91 -3.22 6.04
N PRO A 33 3.04 -3.41 6.74
CA PRO A 33 3.31 -2.69 8.00
C PRO A 33 3.41 -1.16 7.80
N GLY A 34 3.69 -0.69 6.58
CA GLY A 34 3.74 0.74 6.24
C GLY A 34 2.38 1.37 5.94
N ALA A 35 1.28 0.59 5.92
CA ALA A 35 -0.05 1.12 5.64
C ALA A 35 -0.84 1.42 6.91
N THR A 36 -1.73 2.41 6.84
CA THR A 36 -2.80 2.63 7.83
C THR A 36 -4.04 1.82 7.45
N GLU A 37 -4.76 1.34 8.46
CA GLU A 37 -6.04 0.65 8.27
C GLU A 37 -7.18 1.62 8.56
N GLU A 38 -8.00 1.91 7.55
CA GLU A 38 -9.10 2.87 7.61
C GLU A 38 -10.32 2.34 6.86
N ILE A 39 -11.45 3.06 6.93
CA ILE A 39 -12.62 2.77 6.09
C ILE A 39 -12.55 3.62 4.82
N MET A 40 -12.51 2.96 3.68
CA MET A 40 -12.61 3.57 2.36
C MET A 40 -13.80 2.95 1.61
N TYR A 41 -14.72 3.79 1.12
CA TYR A 41 -15.98 3.34 0.48
C TYR A 41 -16.80 2.36 1.34
N GLY A 42 -16.76 2.52 2.67
CA GLY A 42 -17.46 1.64 3.60
C GLY A 42 -16.73 0.31 3.90
N ILE A 43 -15.53 0.09 3.38
CA ILE A 43 -14.77 -1.16 3.45
C ILE A 43 -13.49 -0.96 4.26
N PRO A 44 -13.17 -1.85 5.22
CA PRO A 44 -11.86 -1.89 5.87
C PRO A 44 -10.73 -2.01 4.84
N THR A 45 -9.84 -1.03 4.80
CA THR A 45 -8.86 -0.85 3.73
C THR A 45 -7.50 -0.47 4.29
N TRP A 46 -6.43 -1.05 3.76
CA TRP A 46 -5.05 -0.62 4.00
C TRP A 46 -4.67 0.46 2.99
N ILE A 47 -4.26 1.61 3.52
CA ILE A 47 -4.04 2.86 2.80
C ILE A 47 -2.58 3.30 2.98
N ILE A 48 -1.93 3.72 1.90
CA ILE A 48 -0.61 4.35 1.87
C ILE A 48 -0.72 5.74 1.24
N GLU A 49 -0.29 6.79 1.94
CA GLU A 49 -0.36 8.20 1.46
C GLU A 49 -1.75 8.56 0.85
N GLY A 50 -2.83 8.10 1.50
CA GLY A 50 -4.21 8.34 1.04
C GLY A 50 -4.69 7.45 -0.11
N ILE A 51 -3.87 6.49 -0.58
CA ILE A 51 -4.18 5.59 -1.69
C ILE A 51 -4.56 4.21 -1.15
N GLY A 52 -5.75 3.72 -1.49
CA GLY A 52 -6.19 2.36 -1.14
C GLY A 52 -5.36 1.29 -1.87
N VAL A 53 -4.73 0.41 -1.10
CA VAL A 53 -3.97 -0.72 -1.62
C VAL A 53 -4.86 -1.95 -1.73
N ILE A 54 -5.48 -2.34 -0.63
CA ILE A 54 -6.31 -3.55 -0.55
C ILE A 54 -7.33 -3.37 0.57
N GLY A 55 -8.54 -3.84 0.34
CA GLY A 55 -9.61 -3.91 1.34
C GLY A 55 -10.15 -5.32 1.50
N ILE A 56 -10.90 -5.55 2.58
CA ILE A 56 -11.63 -6.80 2.83
C ILE A 56 -12.99 -6.52 3.44
N ASP A 57 -13.97 -7.35 3.11
CA ASP A 57 -15.25 -7.34 3.82
C ASP A 57 -16.00 -8.67 3.66
N GLY A 58 -17.00 -8.89 4.52
CA GLY A 58 -17.91 -10.03 4.46
C GLY A 58 -19.26 -9.65 3.84
N PHE A 59 -19.88 -10.62 3.18
CA PHE A 59 -21.20 -10.52 2.57
C PHE A 59 -22.04 -11.75 2.90
N LYS A 60 -23.34 -11.70 2.59
CA LYS A 60 -24.29 -12.77 2.90
C LYS A 60 -23.91 -14.15 2.33
N LYS A 61 -23.16 -14.20 1.21
CA LYS A 61 -22.83 -15.46 0.52
C LYS A 61 -21.32 -15.69 0.36
N HIS A 62 -20.47 -14.70 0.59
CA HIS A 62 -19.02 -14.79 0.38
C HIS A 62 -18.28 -13.74 1.21
N ASN A 63 -16.98 -13.86 1.28
CA ASN A 63 -16.04 -12.82 1.66
C ASN A 63 -15.42 -12.21 0.40
N SER A 64 -14.89 -11.02 0.49
CA SER A 64 -14.23 -10.35 -0.64
C SER A 64 -12.91 -9.70 -0.24
N VAL A 65 -11.96 -9.76 -1.18
CA VAL A 65 -10.76 -8.92 -1.21
C VAL A 65 -10.94 -7.88 -2.31
N PHE A 66 -10.61 -6.63 -2.03
CA PHE A 66 -10.78 -5.47 -2.93
C PHE A 66 -9.42 -4.86 -3.27
N PRO A 67 -8.82 -5.16 -4.44
CA PRO A 67 -7.53 -4.60 -4.85
C PRO A 67 -7.62 -3.17 -5.42
N TYR A 68 -8.77 -2.50 -5.34
CA TYR A 68 -9.03 -1.13 -5.81
C TYR A 68 -8.49 -0.80 -7.20
N GLY A 69 -9.24 -1.23 -8.20
CA GLY A 69 -9.01 -0.89 -9.61
C GLY A 69 -7.74 -1.50 -10.20
N GLY A 70 -7.65 -1.37 -11.49
CA GLY A 70 -6.48 -1.78 -12.26
C GLY A 70 -6.53 -3.22 -12.74
N ASN A 71 -5.87 -3.43 -13.86
CA ASN A 71 -5.59 -4.75 -14.38
C ASN A 71 -4.43 -5.34 -13.57
N LEU A 72 -4.71 -6.36 -12.75
CA LEU A 72 -3.68 -7.06 -11.96
C LEU A 72 -2.67 -7.86 -12.81
N GLY A 73 -2.83 -7.83 -14.14
CA GLY A 73 -1.94 -8.50 -15.08
C GLY A 73 -2.34 -9.94 -15.40
N SER A 74 -1.79 -10.47 -16.49
CA SER A 74 -2.08 -11.81 -16.99
C SER A 74 -1.66 -12.92 -16.02
N GLU A 75 -0.56 -12.73 -15.30
CA GLU A 75 -0.04 -13.70 -14.33
C GLU A 75 -1.02 -13.93 -13.17
N LEU A 76 -1.63 -12.86 -12.64
CA LEU A 76 -2.63 -12.96 -11.58
C LEU A 76 -3.96 -13.45 -12.12
N LYS A 77 -4.31 -13.17 -13.38
CA LYS A 77 -5.53 -13.66 -14.01
C LYS A 77 -5.64 -15.18 -13.98
N ALA A 78 -4.55 -15.89 -14.29
CA ALA A 78 -4.50 -17.35 -14.21
C ALA A 78 -4.68 -17.86 -12.78
N ALA A 79 -4.03 -17.25 -11.80
CA ALA A 79 -4.16 -17.61 -10.39
C ALA A 79 -5.56 -17.29 -9.82
N LEU A 80 -6.23 -16.29 -10.37
CA LEU A 80 -7.57 -15.87 -9.97
C LEU A 80 -8.69 -16.63 -10.66
N SER A 81 -8.40 -17.47 -11.66
CA SER A 81 -9.41 -18.23 -12.41
C SER A 81 -10.27 -19.18 -11.54
N LYS A 82 -9.79 -19.53 -10.35
CA LYS A 82 -10.50 -20.36 -9.35
C LYS A 82 -11.47 -19.57 -8.46
N PHE A 83 -11.48 -18.26 -8.58
CA PHE A 83 -12.30 -17.36 -7.78
C PHE A 83 -13.36 -16.69 -8.65
N GLU A 84 -14.52 -16.47 -8.08
CA GLU A 84 -15.47 -15.53 -8.65
C GLU A 84 -14.92 -14.13 -8.49
N THR A 85 -14.86 -13.36 -9.59
CA THR A 85 -14.31 -12.01 -9.61
C THR A 85 -15.29 -11.04 -10.24
N THR A 86 -15.31 -9.83 -9.72
CA THR A 86 -15.96 -8.67 -10.36
C THR A 86 -14.89 -7.67 -10.82
N LYS A 87 -15.30 -6.54 -11.38
CA LYS A 87 -14.38 -5.46 -11.78
C LYS A 87 -13.47 -4.96 -10.63
N GLY A 88 -13.88 -5.12 -9.38
CA GLY A 88 -13.17 -4.54 -8.22
C GLY A 88 -13.00 -5.49 -7.04
N SER A 89 -13.48 -6.72 -7.12
CA SER A 89 -13.42 -7.67 -6.00
C SER A 89 -13.10 -9.10 -6.43
N ILE A 90 -12.52 -9.84 -5.50
CA ILE A 90 -12.22 -11.27 -5.61
C ILE A 90 -12.98 -11.95 -4.47
N HIS A 91 -13.89 -12.87 -4.80
CA HIS A 91 -14.76 -13.54 -3.83
C HIS A 91 -14.12 -14.84 -3.36
N PHE A 92 -14.30 -15.16 -2.08
CA PHE A 92 -13.89 -16.44 -1.50
C PHE A 92 -14.92 -16.94 -0.48
N ALA A 93 -14.91 -18.23 -0.19
CA ALA A 93 -15.89 -18.85 0.68
C ALA A 93 -15.82 -18.25 2.11
N GLN A 94 -16.98 -18.15 2.76
CA GLN A 94 -17.12 -17.52 4.07
C GLN A 94 -16.28 -18.20 5.16
N ASP A 95 -16.17 -19.52 5.10
CA ASP A 95 -15.46 -20.37 6.07
C ASP A 95 -13.98 -20.62 5.72
N LYS A 96 -13.49 -20.09 4.59
CA LYS A 96 -12.13 -20.32 4.10
C LYS A 96 -11.25 -19.07 4.29
N GLU A 97 -9.98 -19.32 4.55
CA GLU A 97 -8.97 -18.27 4.51
C GLU A 97 -8.60 -17.96 3.06
N PHE A 98 -8.29 -16.70 2.77
CA PHE A 98 -7.75 -16.34 1.46
C PHE A 98 -6.29 -16.77 1.36
N LEU A 99 -5.86 -17.29 0.21
CA LEU A 99 -4.53 -17.85 0.01
C LEU A 99 -3.45 -16.78 0.23
N LYS A 100 -2.63 -16.94 1.27
CA LYS A 100 -1.55 -15.99 1.64
C LYS A 100 -0.59 -15.69 0.48
N ALA A 101 -0.19 -16.70 -0.29
CA ALA A 101 0.71 -16.51 -1.43
C ALA A 101 0.08 -15.64 -2.52
N LEU A 102 -1.24 -15.80 -2.77
CA LEU A 102 -1.98 -15.00 -3.72
C LEU A 102 -2.16 -13.57 -3.21
N LEU A 103 -2.50 -13.41 -1.92
CA LEU A 103 -2.62 -12.12 -1.26
C LEU A 103 -1.33 -11.30 -1.39
N LYS A 104 -0.18 -11.92 -1.14
CA LYS A 104 1.15 -11.29 -1.31
C LYS A 104 1.39 -10.82 -2.75
N LYS A 105 1.03 -11.63 -3.75
CA LYS A 105 1.18 -11.26 -5.17
C LYS A 105 0.25 -10.10 -5.55
N ILE A 106 -1.00 -10.11 -5.09
CA ILE A 106 -1.96 -9.04 -5.34
C ILE A 106 -1.46 -7.73 -4.75
N ILE A 107 -1.00 -7.73 -3.50
CA ILE A 107 -0.47 -6.55 -2.82
C ILE A 107 0.76 -6.01 -3.55
N ALA A 108 1.73 -6.88 -3.91
CA ALA A 108 2.93 -6.47 -4.62
C ALA A 108 2.59 -5.81 -5.96
N ARG A 109 1.73 -6.45 -6.77
CA ARG A 109 1.30 -5.89 -8.06
C ARG A 109 0.54 -4.58 -7.88
N LYS A 110 -0.28 -4.48 -6.84
CA LYS A 110 -1.00 -3.24 -6.56
C LYS A 110 -0.06 -2.08 -6.22
N ILE A 111 0.99 -2.32 -5.45
CA ILE A 111 2.01 -1.31 -5.14
C ILE A 111 2.79 -0.92 -6.40
N GLU A 112 3.12 -1.85 -7.29
CA GLU A 112 3.73 -1.55 -8.59
C GLU A 112 2.84 -0.62 -9.42
N ILE A 113 1.54 -0.93 -9.56
CA ILE A 113 0.57 -0.08 -10.27
C ILE A 113 0.49 1.32 -9.65
N ILE A 114 0.53 1.42 -8.31
CA ILE A 114 0.56 2.71 -7.63
C ILE A 114 1.84 3.47 -7.98
N ASN A 115 3.00 2.83 -7.92
CA ASN A 115 4.28 3.45 -8.29
C ASN A 115 4.30 3.90 -9.76
N GLU A 116 3.77 3.08 -10.67
CA GLU A 116 3.62 3.40 -12.11
C GLU A 116 2.70 4.61 -12.36
N SER A 117 1.82 4.97 -11.42
CA SER A 117 0.91 6.12 -11.54
C SER A 117 1.56 7.47 -11.25
N PHE A 118 2.83 7.48 -10.85
CA PHE A 118 3.59 8.69 -10.57
C PHE A 118 4.64 8.97 -11.65
N PRO A 119 5.01 10.25 -11.87
CA PRO A 119 4.46 11.44 -11.23
C PRO A 119 2.99 11.68 -11.59
N ASN A 120 2.21 12.21 -10.64
CA ASN A 120 0.83 12.60 -10.92
C ASN A 120 0.76 13.88 -11.78
N SER A 121 -0.45 14.30 -12.17
CA SER A 121 -0.68 15.49 -13.02
C SER A 121 -0.12 16.81 -12.45
N LYS A 122 0.16 16.86 -11.13
CA LYS A 122 0.77 18.01 -10.43
C LYS A 122 2.28 17.84 -10.24
N GLY A 123 2.89 16.82 -10.84
CA GLY A 123 4.31 16.51 -10.72
C GLY A 123 4.72 15.90 -9.38
N LYS A 124 3.79 15.60 -8.46
CA LYS A 124 4.13 14.89 -7.20
C LYS A 124 4.56 13.46 -7.50
N VAL A 125 5.57 13.00 -6.76
CA VAL A 125 6.08 11.64 -6.81
C VAL A 125 5.98 11.01 -5.43
N PHE A 126 5.40 9.80 -5.39
CA PHE A 126 5.57 8.84 -4.30
C PHE A 126 6.09 7.53 -4.89
N GLU A 127 7.05 6.93 -4.23
CA GLU A 127 7.53 5.58 -4.52
C GLU A 127 7.45 4.75 -3.24
N PHE A 128 6.90 3.55 -3.32
CA PHE A 128 6.68 2.68 -2.17
C PHE A 128 7.46 1.37 -2.30
N TYR A 129 7.93 0.87 -1.18
CA TYR A 129 8.35 -0.51 -1.05
C TYR A 129 7.14 -1.45 -1.06
N THR A 130 7.34 -2.71 -1.41
CA THR A 130 6.28 -3.74 -1.46
C THR A 130 5.61 -4.01 -0.11
N ASN A 131 6.17 -3.56 0.99
CA ASN A 131 5.61 -3.62 2.34
C ASN A 131 4.81 -2.37 2.74
N GLY A 132 4.56 -1.45 1.80
CA GLY A 132 3.75 -0.25 1.99
C GLY A 132 4.48 0.95 2.60
N PHE A 133 5.71 0.79 3.08
CA PHE A 133 6.50 1.94 3.50
C PHE A 133 6.92 2.80 2.31
N LEU A 134 6.92 4.10 2.53
CA LEU A 134 7.41 5.08 1.57
C LEU A 134 8.90 4.82 1.31
N LYS A 135 9.32 4.79 0.04
CA LYS A 135 10.71 4.67 -0.40
C LYS A 135 11.29 6.02 -0.77
N ALA A 136 10.50 6.84 -1.48
CA ALA A 136 10.88 8.20 -1.85
C ALA A 136 9.64 9.08 -2.01
N ARG A 137 9.79 10.37 -1.76
CA ARG A 137 8.80 11.38 -2.13
C ARG A 137 9.47 12.67 -2.57
N GLY A 138 8.82 13.36 -3.50
CA GLY A 138 9.29 14.64 -4.00
C GLY A 138 8.41 15.18 -5.11
N SER A 139 8.97 15.97 -5.99
CA SER A 139 8.27 16.52 -7.13
C SER A 139 9.15 16.51 -8.38
N MET A 140 8.50 16.41 -9.54
CA MET A 140 9.11 16.58 -10.85
C MET A 140 8.54 17.81 -11.54
N LYS A 141 9.36 18.50 -12.33
CA LYS A 141 8.98 19.61 -13.20
C LYS A 141 9.64 19.41 -14.56
N ALA A 142 8.87 19.44 -15.62
CA ALA A 142 9.36 19.21 -16.99
C ALA A 142 10.16 17.89 -17.15
N GLY A 143 9.78 16.82 -16.43
CA GLY A 143 10.45 15.51 -16.48
C GLY A 143 11.70 15.38 -15.62
N GLU A 144 12.10 16.43 -14.89
CA GLU A 144 13.29 16.45 -14.04
C GLU A 144 12.92 16.54 -12.55
N LEU A 145 13.80 16.01 -11.69
CA LEU A 145 13.66 16.14 -10.23
C LEU A 145 13.72 17.63 -9.85
N HIS A 146 12.77 18.08 -9.02
CA HIS A 146 12.66 19.48 -8.63
C HIS A 146 12.15 19.63 -7.20
N GLY A 147 12.67 20.65 -6.48
CA GLY A 147 12.29 20.92 -5.10
C GLY A 147 12.84 19.90 -4.11
N TYR A 148 12.20 19.81 -2.95
CA TYR A 148 12.64 18.97 -1.85
C TYR A 148 12.29 17.51 -2.08
N TRP A 149 13.26 16.63 -1.81
CA TRP A 149 13.14 15.18 -1.91
C TRP A 149 13.58 14.50 -0.63
N GLU A 150 12.90 13.37 -0.31
CA GLU A 150 13.22 12.51 0.80
C GLU A 150 13.26 11.06 0.34
N TRP A 151 14.18 10.30 0.91
CA TRP A 151 14.30 8.84 0.73
C TRP A 151 14.28 8.16 2.08
N PHE A 152 13.64 7.01 2.11
CA PHE A 152 13.42 6.23 3.32
C PHE A 152 13.94 4.80 3.17
N ARG A 153 14.21 4.16 4.30
CA ARG A 153 14.52 2.73 4.37
C ARG A 153 13.23 1.91 4.36
N LYS A 154 13.37 0.57 4.21
CA LYS A 154 12.24 -0.37 4.20
C LYS A 154 11.46 -0.45 5.51
N ASP A 155 11.97 0.06 6.59
CA ASP A 155 11.31 0.19 7.90
C ASP A 155 10.62 1.56 8.10
N GLY A 156 10.67 2.44 7.10
CA GLY A 156 10.12 3.78 7.12
C GLY A 156 11.05 4.84 7.70
N THR A 157 12.24 4.48 8.18
CA THR A 157 13.20 5.44 8.72
C THR A 157 13.78 6.30 7.59
N ILE A 158 13.84 7.61 7.79
CA ILE A 158 14.45 8.52 6.81
C ILE A 158 15.92 8.16 6.60
N MET A 159 16.35 8.19 5.35
CA MET A 159 17.72 7.86 4.95
C MET A 159 18.48 9.08 4.41
N ARG A 160 17.82 9.88 3.59
CA ARG A 160 18.43 11.03 2.93
C ARG A 160 17.38 12.08 2.58
N SER A 161 17.76 13.36 2.58
CA SER A 161 16.94 14.43 2.03
C SER A 161 17.81 15.52 1.39
N GLY A 162 17.21 16.30 0.50
CA GLY A 162 17.88 17.42 -0.17
C GLY A 162 17.01 18.05 -1.25
N ASN A 163 17.55 19.07 -1.89
CA ASN A 163 16.84 19.81 -2.91
C ASN A 163 17.42 19.57 -4.31
N PHE A 164 16.54 19.57 -5.29
CA PHE A 164 16.89 19.58 -6.72
C PHE A 164 16.41 20.87 -7.38
N LYS A 165 17.19 21.33 -8.35
CA LYS A 165 16.81 22.35 -9.32
C LYS A 165 17.17 21.82 -10.70
N SER A 166 16.14 21.54 -11.54
CA SER A 166 16.32 20.99 -12.88
C SER A 166 17.26 19.79 -12.91
N GLY A 167 16.94 18.75 -12.12
CA GLY A 167 17.68 17.51 -12.02
C GLY A 167 19.01 17.56 -11.26
N GLN A 168 19.51 18.76 -10.93
CA GLN A 168 20.79 18.93 -10.22
C GLN A 168 20.59 19.08 -8.70
N ASN A 169 21.47 18.47 -7.93
CA ASN A 169 21.51 18.63 -6.48
C ASN A 169 21.92 20.07 -6.13
N VAL A 170 21.15 20.74 -5.26
CA VAL A 170 21.43 22.11 -4.83
C VAL A 170 21.25 22.26 -3.31
N GLY A 171 22.02 23.19 -2.73
CA GLY A 171 21.91 23.55 -1.33
C GLY A 171 22.29 22.43 -0.37
N GLU A 172 21.63 22.38 0.78
CA GLU A 172 21.93 21.44 1.84
C GLU A 172 21.38 20.04 1.55
N TRP A 173 22.23 19.02 1.72
CA TRP A 173 21.89 17.60 1.64
C TRP A 173 22.19 16.92 2.95
N ILE A 174 21.19 16.22 3.49
CA ILE A 174 21.26 15.55 4.78
C ILE A 174 21.25 14.04 4.57
N THR A 175 22.18 13.36 5.20
CA THR A 175 22.17 11.89 5.35
C THR A 175 21.85 11.56 6.80
N TYR A 176 21.00 10.57 7.01
CA TYR A 176 20.55 10.14 8.33
C TYR A 176 21.08 8.73 8.63
N ASP A 177 21.38 8.47 9.90
CA ASP A 177 21.78 7.15 10.40
C ASP A 177 20.58 6.15 10.41
N SER A 178 20.81 4.95 10.89
CA SER A 178 19.75 3.91 10.97
C SER A 178 18.64 4.24 11.97
N SER A 179 18.87 5.17 12.90
CA SER A 179 17.86 5.63 13.86
C SER A 179 17.09 6.88 13.38
N GLY A 180 17.42 7.41 12.18
CA GLY A 180 16.82 8.62 11.63
C GLY A 180 17.43 9.92 12.17
N LYS A 181 18.56 9.88 12.89
CA LYS A 181 19.29 11.06 13.33
C LYS A 181 20.24 11.55 12.23
N VAL A 182 20.46 12.85 12.20
CA VAL A 182 21.40 13.47 11.25
C VAL A 182 22.79 12.88 11.46
N TYR A 183 23.32 12.25 10.42
CA TYR A 183 24.67 11.69 10.39
C TYR A 183 25.66 12.62 9.69
N LYS A 184 25.25 13.23 8.57
CA LYS A 184 26.10 14.08 7.76
C LYS A 184 25.28 15.13 7.01
N VAL A 185 25.81 16.36 6.97
CA VAL A 185 25.32 17.45 6.14
C VAL A 185 26.36 17.78 5.08
N THR A 186 25.93 18.00 3.83
CA THR A 186 26.81 18.35 2.69
C THR A 186 26.18 19.51 1.92
N GLN A 187 26.96 20.49 1.52
CA GLN A 187 26.56 21.56 0.58
C GLN A 187 26.81 21.09 -0.87
N LYS A 188 25.87 21.40 -1.78
CA LYS A 188 25.90 21.08 -3.22
C LYS A 188 25.71 22.34 -4.05
#